data_5490ee35f485b5cc3ecc2db69a4218b2
#
_entry.id   5490ee35f485b5cc3ecc2db69a4218b2
#
_cell.length_a   1.000
_cell.length_b   1.000
_cell.length_c   1.000
_cell.angle_alpha   90.00
_cell.angle_beta   90.00
_cell.angle_gamma   90.00
#
_symmetry.space_group_name_H-M   'P 1'
#
loop_
_entity.id
_entity.type
_entity.pdbx_description
1 polymer ?
#
loop_
_entity_poly.entity_id
_entity_poly.type
_entity_poly.pdbx_seq_one_letter_code
_entity_poly.pdbx_strand_id
1 'polypeptide(L)'
;MSSCLESFGKGTEVFLDSLAPWVASLKPEFIVSFIHTTGAKVKAGDGKFSFTIGTSVDRELLTKLEDASDGIMELKISESEKEPRRRLAIRKFRGRKHSTEWIDFQVTENRGIVFRIYRRTLRKLWKGS
;
A
#
# COMPACT_ATOMS: atom_id res chain seq x y z
N MET A 1 21.42 -6.52 2.89
CA MET A 1 20.34 -5.70 2.35
C MET A 1 20.49 -4.19 2.54
N SER A 2 21.01 -3.72 3.68
CA SER A 2 21.26 -2.28 3.87
C SER A 2 22.28 -1.71 2.89
N SER A 3 23.29 -2.49 2.48
CA SER A 3 24.30 -2.06 1.50
C SER A 3 23.72 -1.82 0.10
N CYS A 4 22.68 -2.56 -0.30
CA CYS A 4 22.02 -2.34 -1.60
C CYS A 4 21.27 -1.01 -1.63
N LEU A 5 20.67 -0.61 -0.51
CA LEU A 5 19.93 0.66 -0.40
C LEU A 5 20.83 1.88 -0.40
N GLU A 6 22.05 1.73 0.10
CA GLU A 6 23.05 2.81 0.09
C GLU A 6 23.54 3.14 -1.32
N SER A 7 23.36 2.21 -2.28
CA SER A 7 23.74 2.43 -3.68
C SER A 7 22.67 3.14 -4.52
N PHE A 8 21.46 3.33 -3.99
CA PHE A 8 20.40 4.01 -4.72
C PHE A 8 20.63 5.53 -4.74
N GLY A 9 20.45 6.12 -5.90
CA GLY A 9 20.54 7.57 -6.07
C GLY A 9 19.36 8.30 -5.45
N LYS A 10 19.47 9.63 -5.41
CA LYS A 10 18.43 10.52 -4.93
C LYS A 10 17.14 10.37 -5.76
N GLY A 11 15.99 10.35 -5.10
CA GLY A 11 14.68 10.24 -5.74
C GLY A 11 14.32 8.84 -6.20
N THR A 12 15.07 7.81 -5.78
CA THR A 12 14.80 6.43 -6.17
C THR A 12 13.49 5.92 -5.57
N GLU A 13 12.69 5.27 -6.39
CA GLU A 13 11.50 4.56 -5.93
C GLU A 13 11.83 3.09 -5.74
N VAL A 14 11.54 2.57 -4.55
CA VAL A 14 11.74 1.16 -4.20
C VAL A 14 10.39 0.52 -3.98
N PHE A 15 10.13 -0.57 -4.68
CA PHE A 15 8.88 -1.32 -4.55
C PHE A 15 9.20 -2.77 -4.19
N LEU A 16 8.67 -3.25 -3.09
CA LEU A 16 8.85 -4.61 -2.61
C LEU A 16 7.52 -5.38 -2.68
N ASP A 17 7.43 -6.31 -3.59
CA ASP A 17 6.27 -7.18 -3.74
C ASP A 17 6.72 -8.63 -3.54
N SER A 18 6.48 -9.22 -2.42
CA SER A 18 5.76 -8.77 -1.22
C SER A 18 6.54 -9.18 0.04
N LEU A 19 6.04 -8.82 1.22
CA LEU A 19 6.61 -9.26 2.50
C LEU A 19 6.23 -10.71 2.87
N ALA A 20 5.34 -11.35 2.12
CA ALA A 20 4.81 -12.67 2.47
C ALA A 20 5.87 -13.73 2.76
N PRO A 21 6.95 -13.89 1.97
CA PRO A 21 7.98 -14.87 2.27
C PRO A 21 8.69 -14.61 3.60
N TRP A 22 8.86 -13.34 3.97
CA TRP A 22 9.53 -12.97 5.22
C TRP A 22 8.64 -13.15 6.44
N VAL A 23 7.34 -12.91 6.28
CA VAL A 23 6.36 -13.16 7.35
C VAL A 23 6.37 -14.61 7.78
N ALA A 24 6.57 -15.53 6.82
CA ALA A 24 6.61 -16.98 7.09
C ALA A 24 7.91 -17.41 7.80
N SER A 25 9.03 -16.71 7.62
CA SER A 25 10.35 -17.18 8.05
C SER A 25 11.06 -16.29 9.07
N LEU A 26 10.67 -15.03 9.22
CA LEU A 26 11.33 -14.09 10.12
C LEU A 26 10.42 -13.69 11.29
N LYS A 27 11.05 -13.29 12.39
CA LYS A 27 10.33 -12.74 13.54
C LYS A 27 9.73 -11.37 13.18
N PRO A 28 8.53 -11.05 13.67
CA PRO A 28 7.87 -9.76 13.38
C PRO A 28 8.76 -8.54 13.68
N GLU A 29 9.56 -8.58 14.73
CA GLU A 29 10.42 -7.46 15.12
C GLU A 29 11.44 -7.11 14.03
N PHE A 30 11.99 -8.13 13.35
CA PHE A 30 12.94 -7.92 12.25
C PHE A 30 12.27 -7.28 11.03
N ILE A 31 11.05 -7.70 10.73
CA ILE A 31 10.28 -7.14 9.62
C ILE A 31 9.97 -5.67 9.87
N VAL A 32 9.46 -5.34 11.04
CA VAL A 32 9.14 -3.96 11.43
C VAL A 32 10.40 -3.09 11.41
N SER A 33 11.50 -3.57 11.98
CA SER A 33 12.79 -2.85 11.98
C SER A 33 13.30 -2.61 10.57
N PHE A 34 13.21 -3.61 9.69
CA PHE A 34 13.62 -3.47 8.29
C PHE A 34 12.79 -2.39 7.57
N ILE A 35 11.48 -2.40 7.74
CA ILE A 35 10.59 -1.41 7.11
C ILE A 35 10.91 0.01 7.61
N HIS A 36 11.10 0.19 8.91
CA HIS A 36 11.48 1.49 9.48
C HIS A 36 12.81 1.99 8.93
N THR A 37 13.82 1.14 8.95
CA THR A 37 15.17 1.50 8.52
C THR A 37 15.22 1.80 7.02
N THR A 38 14.60 0.94 6.22
CA THR A 38 14.52 1.11 4.77
C THR A 38 13.75 2.36 4.38
N GLY A 39 12.59 2.55 4.99
CA GLY A 39 11.77 3.73 4.75
C GLY A 39 12.49 5.02 5.08
N ALA A 40 13.21 5.07 6.22
CA ALA A 40 13.96 6.24 6.61
C ALA A 40 15.10 6.55 5.63
N LYS A 41 15.85 5.55 5.18
CA LYS A 41 16.93 5.72 4.20
C LYS A 41 16.43 6.22 2.85
N VAL A 42 15.38 5.62 2.35
CA VAL A 42 14.79 6.01 1.05
C VAL A 42 14.23 7.43 1.15
N LYS A 43 13.54 7.76 2.23
CA LYS A 43 12.96 9.10 2.45
C LYS A 43 14.04 10.17 2.58
N ALA A 44 15.18 9.87 3.23
CA ALA A 44 16.30 10.79 3.35
C ALA A 44 16.89 11.17 1.97
N GLY A 45 16.77 10.30 0.97
CA GLY A 45 17.15 10.55 -0.41
C GLY A 45 16.03 11.10 -1.29
N ASP A 46 14.94 11.65 -0.73
CA ASP A 46 13.77 12.12 -1.43
C ASP A 46 13.10 11.03 -2.28
N GLY A 47 13.27 9.77 -1.91
CA GLY A 47 12.68 8.62 -2.58
C GLY A 47 11.36 8.19 -1.97
N LYS A 48 10.79 7.15 -2.57
CA LYS A 48 9.57 6.49 -2.08
C LYS A 48 9.82 5.00 -1.88
N PHE A 49 9.33 4.48 -0.78
CA PHE A 49 9.38 3.06 -0.49
C PHE A 49 7.97 2.53 -0.35
N SER A 50 7.62 1.55 -1.16
CA SER A 50 6.31 0.89 -1.13
C SER A 50 6.48 -0.61 -1.00
N PHE A 51 5.59 -1.24 -0.27
CA PHE A 51 5.57 -2.69 -0.14
C PHE A 51 4.14 -3.22 -0.09
N THR A 52 3.99 -4.49 -0.41
CA THR A 52 2.71 -5.19 -0.34
C THR A 52 2.75 -6.26 0.74
N ILE A 53 1.62 -6.48 1.37
CA ILE A 53 1.43 -7.53 2.37
C ILE A 53 -0.02 -8.01 2.34
N GLY A 54 -0.21 -9.32 2.53
CA GLY A 54 -1.55 -9.88 2.63
C GLY A 54 -2.21 -9.55 3.96
N THR A 55 -3.53 -9.48 3.97
CA THR A 55 -4.32 -9.16 5.17
C THR A 55 -4.50 -10.33 6.14
N SER A 56 -4.08 -11.52 5.75
CA SER A 56 -4.14 -12.74 6.58
C SER A 56 -3.00 -12.87 7.59
N VAL A 57 -2.10 -11.88 7.64
CA VAL A 57 -1.00 -11.87 8.60
C VAL A 57 -1.48 -11.52 10.00
N ASP A 58 -0.63 -11.78 11.00
CA ASP A 58 -0.92 -11.43 12.38
C ASP A 58 -1.31 -9.94 12.52
N ARG A 59 -2.39 -9.70 13.24
CA ARG A 59 -2.95 -8.35 13.38
C ARG A 59 -1.99 -7.37 14.06
N GLU A 60 -1.22 -7.84 15.03
CA GLU A 60 -0.23 -7.00 15.72
C GLU A 60 0.87 -6.54 14.76
N LEU A 61 1.38 -7.45 13.93
CA LEU A 61 2.36 -7.10 12.89
C LEU A 61 1.78 -6.10 11.90
N LEU A 62 0.56 -6.36 11.42
CA LEU A 62 -0.09 -5.47 10.46
C LEU A 62 -0.26 -4.06 11.03
N THR A 63 -0.69 -3.93 12.28
CA THR A 63 -0.86 -2.64 12.97
C THR A 63 0.46 -1.88 13.05
N LYS A 64 1.56 -2.56 13.38
CA LYS A 64 2.89 -1.94 13.46
C LYS A 64 3.37 -1.45 12.10
N LEU A 65 3.11 -2.20 11.05
CA LEU A 65 3.47 -1.79 9.67
C LEU A 65 2.61 -0.62 9.21
N GLU A 66 1.33 -0.61 9.55
CA GLU A 66 0.44 0.51 9.26
C GLU A 66 0.88 1.79 9.97
N ASP A 67 1.28 1.68 11.24
CA ASP A 67 1.79 2.82 12.01
C ASP A 67 3.09 3.38 11.41
N ALA A 68 3.92 2.52 10.86
CA ALA A 68 5.18 2.92 10.22
C ALA A 68 4.99 3.55 8.83
N SER A 69 3.82 3.42 8.24
CA SER A 69 3.56 3.83 6.85
C SER A 69 2.93 5.22 6.79
N ASP A 70 3.30 6.00 5.77
CA ASP A 70 2.72 7.32 5.51
C ASP A 70 1.41 7.22 4.72
N GLY A 71 1.23 6.14 3.98
CA GLY A 71 0.03 5.87 3.20
C GLY A 71 -0.33 4.39 3.23
N ILE A 72 -1.61 4.10 3.26
CA ILE A 72 -2.13 2.73 3.25
C ILE A 72 -3.26 2.64 2.24
N MET A 73 -3.10 1.71 1.33
CA MET A 73 -4.10 1.38 0.33
C MET A 73 -4.52 -0.08 0.53
N GLU A 74 -5.80 -0.31 0.65
CA GLU A 74 -6.35 -1.66 0.79
C GLU A 74 -7.04 -2.09 -0.50
N LEU A 75 -6.74 -3.30 -0.94
CA LEU A 75 -7.33 -3.91 -2.11
C LEU A 75 -8.15 -5.12 -1.70
N LYS A 76 -9.34 -5.25 -2.28
CA LYS A 76 -10.26 -6.35 -2.02
C LYS A 76 -10.80 -6.96 -3.30
N ILE A 77 -10.96 -8.28 -3.30
CA ILE A 77 -11.68 -9.01 -4.35
C ILE A 77 -12.87 -9.70 -3.68
N SER A 78 -14.08 -9.40 -4.14
CA SER A 78 -15.30 -10.10 -3.72
C SER A 78 -15.68 -11.10 -4.80
N GLU A 79 -15.79 -12.37 -4.43
CA GLU A 79 -16.18 -13.45 -5.35
C GLU A 79 -17.69 -13.67 -5.41
N SER A 80 -18.51 -12.79 -4.83
CA SER A 80 -19.95 -12.89 -4.91
C SER A 80 -20.43 -12.56 -6.32
N GLU A 81 -21.28 -13.44 -6.88
CA GLU A 81 -21.90 -13.31 -8.18
C GLU A 81 -21.04 -13.77 -9.37
N LYS A 82 -21.52 -13.52 -10.58
CA LYS A 82 -20.96 -14.04 -11.83
C LYS A 82 -19.59 -13.50 -12.20
N GLU A 83 -19.19 -12.36 -11.63
CA GLU A 83 -17.89 -11.73 -11.91
C GLU A 83 -17.23 -11.27 -10.61
N PRO A 84 -15.91 -11.46 -10.46
CA PRO A 84 -15.19 -10.96 -9.30
C PRO A 84 -15.19 -9.42 -9.31
N ARG A 85 -15.56 -8.85 -8.17
CA ARG A 85 -15.59 -7.40 -8.00
C ARG A 85 -14.32 -6.95 -7.26
N ARG A 86 -13.54 -6.09 -7.90
CA ARG A 86 -12.32 -5.53 -7.32
C ARG A 86 -12.59 -4.13 -6.78
N ARG A 87 -12.13 -3.88 -5.57
CA ARG A 87 -12.29 -2.59 -4.92
C ARG A 87 -11.00 -2.12 -4.26
N LEU A 88 -10.86 -0.81 -4.16
CA LEU A 88 -9.73 -0.14 -3.54
C LEU A 88 -10.24 0.89 -2.55
N ALA A 89 -9.59 0.98 -1.39
CA ALA A 89 -9.84 2.07 -0.44
C ALA A 89 -8.52 2.63 0.06
N ILE A 90 -8.46 3.95 0.25
CA ILE A 90 -7.34 4.62 0.91
C ILE A 90 -7.65 4.66 2.41
N ARG A 91 -6.85 3.97 3.21
CA ARG A 91 -7.02 3.89 4.66
C ARG A 91 -6.27 4.98 5.40
N LYS A 92 -5.15 5.41 4.85
CA LYS A 92 -4.29 6.43 5.46
C LYS A 92 -3.60 7.23 4.37
N PHE A 93 -3.50 8.52 4.57
CA PHE A 93 -2.70 9.40 3.74
C PHE A 93 -2.21 10.55 4.61
N ARG A 94 -1.00 10.41 5.14
CA ARG A 94 -0.44 11.36 6.10
C ARG A 94 -0.35 12.77 5.53
N GLY A 95 -0.86 13.75 6.30
CA GLY A 95 -0.84 15.14 5.90
C GLY A 95 -1.91 15.57 4.90
N ARG A 96 -2.80 14.67 4.50
CA ARG A 96 -3.90 14.99 3.57
C ARG A 96 -5.22 14.38 4.01
N LYS A 97 -6.28 15.10 3.76
CA LYS A 97 -7.63 14.54 3.86
C LYS A 97 -7.88 13.61 2.67
N HIS A 98 -8.59 12.53 2.90
CA HIS A 98 -8.95 11.57 1.85
C HIS A 98 -10.29 10.93 2.15
N SER A 99 -10.95 10.45 1.09
CA SER A 99 -12.13 9.62 1.25
C SER A 99 -11.72 8.22 1.69
N THR A 100 -12.51 7.62 2.58
CA THR A 100 -12.34 6.24 3.02
C THR A 100 -13.27 5.27 2.29
N GLU A 101 -13.98 5.75 1.28
CA GLU A 101 -14.90 4.92 0.52
C GLU A 101 -14.20 3.92 -0.39
N TRP A 102 -14.85 2.78 -0.57
CA TRP A 102 -14.41 1.77 -1.53
C TRP A 102 -14.73 2.21 -2.95
N ILE A 103 -13.74 2.11 -3.82
CA ILE A 103 -13.87 2.45 -5.24
C ILE A 103 -13.73 1.17 -6.05
N ASP A 104 -14.71 0.91 -6.92
CA ASP A 104 -14.66 -0.23 -7.83
C ASP A 104 -13.65 0.02 -8.96
N PHE A 105 -12.91 -1.00 -9.34
CA PHE A 105 -12.01 -0.92 -10.49
C PHE A 105 -12.00 -2.24 -11.25
N GLN A 106 -11.56 -2.16 -12.51
CA GLN A 106 -11.37 -3.30 -13.38
C GLN A 106 -9.96 -3.28 -13.95
N VAL A 107 -9.43 -4.46 -14.23
CA VAL A 107 -8.15 -4.60 -14.93
C VAL A 107 -8.47 -5.01 -16.37
N THR A 108 -8.10 -4.18 -17.32
CA THR A 108 -8.37 -4.41 -18.75
C THR A 108 -7.07 -4.57 -19.51
N GLU A 109 -7.09 -5.35 -20.59
CA GLU A 109 -5.88 -5.61 -21.41
C GLU A 109 -5.35 -4.34 -22.06
N ASN A 110 -6.24 -3.46 -22.53
CA ASN A 110 -5.85 -2.30 -23.32
C ASN A 110 -5.64 -1.01 -22.51
N ARG A 111 -6.26 -0.90 -21.34
CA ARG A 111 -6.24 0.33 -20.53
C ARG A 111 -5.65 0.14 -19.14
N GLY A 112 -5.24 -1.09 -18.78
CA GLY A 112 -4.77 -1.39 -17.43
C GLY A 112 -5.89 -1.28 -16.41
N ILE A 113 -5.66 -0.52 -15.35
CA ILE A 113 -6.64 -0.33 -14.27
C ILE A 113 -7.59 0.80 -14.63
N VAL A 114 -8.89 0.50 -14.64
CA VAL A 114 -9.95 1.48 -14.91
C VAL A 114 -10.86 1.55 -13.69
N PHE A 115 -10.99 2.74 -13.12
CA PHE A 115 -11.85 2.97 -11.96
C PHE A 115 -13.28 3.27 -12.39
N ARG A 116 -14.24 2.71 -11.66
CA ARG A 116 -15.65 3.10 -11.74
C ARG A 116 -15.95 4.09 -10.63
N ILE A 117 -16.01 5.36 -10.98
CA ILE A 117 -16.28 6.40 -10.01
C ILE A 117 -17.69 6.90 -10.24
N TYR A 118 -18.58 6.65 -9.27
CA TYR A 118 -19.92 7.18 -9.30
C TYR A 118 -19.92 8.65 -8.93
N ARG A 119 -20.89 9.41 -9.44
CA ARG A 119 -20.99 10.86 -9.19
C ARG A 119 -20.97 11.21 -7.70
N ARG A 120 -21.58 10.39 -6.86
CA ARG A 120 -21.55 10.52 -5.40
C ARG A 120 -20.16 10.34 -4.82
N THR A 121 -19.43 9.34 -5.31
CA THR A 121 -18.05 9.07 -4.89
C THR A 121 -17.13 10.21 -5.28
N LEU A 122 -17.27 10.77 -6.49
CA LEU A 122 -16.52 11.93 -6.93
C LEU A 122 -16.68 13.13 -5.99
N ARG A 123 -17.90 13.42 -5.56
CA ARG A 123 -18.15 14.51 -4.62
C ARG A 123 -17.42 14.33 -3.30
N LYS A 124 -17.42 13.11 -2.76
CA LYS A 124 -16.74 12.78 -1.51
C LYS A 124 -15.22 12.84 -1.64
N LEU A 125 -14.66 12.32 -2.73
CA LEU A 125 -13.24 12.41 -3.03
C LEU A 125 -12.79 13.86 -3.15
N TRP A 126 -13.58 14.67 -3.84
CA TRP A 126 -13.29 16.09 -4.06
C TRP A 126 -13.34 16.90 -2.75
N LYS A 127 -14.32 16.64 -1.89
CA LYS A 127 -14.41 17.26 -0.57
C LYS A 127 -13.32 16.80 0.40
N GLY A 128 -12.79 15.62 0.19
CA GLY A 128 -11.68 15.09 0.98
C GLY A 128 -10.30 15.64 0.61
N SER A 129 -10.20 16.27 -0.53
CA SER A 129 -8.94 16.90 -0.98
C SER A 129 -8.89 18.37 -0.55
#